data_c30da0c3d1fb6ffc068d356a74fe846c
#
_entry.id   c30da0c3d1fb6ffc068d356a74fe846c
#
_cell.length_a   1.000
_cell.length_b   1.000
_cell.length_c   1.000
_cell.angle_alpha   90.00
_cell.angle_beta   90.00
_cell.angle_gamma   90.00
#
_symmetry.space_group_name_H-M   'P 1'
#
loop_
_entity.id
_entity.type
_entity.pdbx_description
1 polymer ?
#
loop_
_entity_poly.entity_id
_entity_poly.type
_entity_poly.pdbx_seq_one_letter_code
_entity_poly.pdbx_strand_id
1 'polypeptide(L)'
;FRGYIHLKLIPEASPELVAEAGLYADRVSINIELPRDESLATLAPEKDSRTIKKAMGGVRLAIESRSEKGRKARPPKFAPAGQSTQLIVGADAASDADILDRSVGLYGSYGLKRVYYSGFSPIPDGSSRLPQAKPPLMREHRLYQADWLLRVYGFERGEIALEDGMLDLDVDPKLAAALRSRGDYPVDVNTADRERLLRVPGLGVRGVDRLIGVRRFKRLTLEDVKRACGSLAKVRPFIVADGWSPGGLTDSAGLQALLPRDRPRQLELF
;
A
#
# COMPACT_ATOMS: atom_id res chain seq x y z
N PHE A 1 13.16 29.04 1.76
CA PHE A 1 12.20 28.09 2.35
C PHE A 1 12.89 26.73 2.60
N ARG A 2 12.74 26.17 3.78
CA ARG A 2 13.37 24.87 4.17
C ARG A 2 12.35 23.76 4.37
N GLY A 3 11.11 23.97 3.99
CA GLY A 3 10.03 22.99 4.11
C GLY A 3 9.98 22.03 2.93
N TYR A 4 9.04 21.08 3.00
CA TYR A 4 8.73 20.13 1.93
C TYR A 4 7.69 20.72 0.98
N ILE A 5 7.97 20.72 -0.32
CA ILE A 5 7.08 21.24 -1.36
C ILE A 5 6.51 20.08 -2.16
N HIS A 6 5.19 19.94 -2.11
CA HIS A 6 4.44 19.01 -2.95
C HIS A 6 3.52 19.80 -3.88
N LEU A 7 3.75 19.72 -5.19
CA LEU A 7 2.93 20.40 -6.19
C LEU A 7 2.03 19.40 -6.92
N LYS A 8 0.75 19.76 -7.03
CA LYS A 8 -0.21 19.07 -7.88
C LYS A 8 -0.13 19.68 -9.28
N LEU A 9 0.19 18.85 -10.27
CA LEU A 9 0.25 19.24 -11.67
C LEU A 9 -1.10 19.00 -12.35
N ILE A 10 -1.48 19.90 -13.25
CA ILE A 10 -2.62 19.73 -14.15
C ILE A 10 -2.13 18.92 -15.36
N PRO A 11 -2.82 17.85 -15.79
CA PRO A 11 -2.36 17.01 -16.91
C PRO A 11 -2.12 17.77 -18.22
N GLU A 12 -2.87 18.85 -18.44
CA GLU A 12 -2.84 19.72 -19.61
C GLU A 12 -1.81 20.88 -19.48
N ALA A 13 -1.07 20.95 -18.38
CA ALA A 13 -0.03 21.96 -18.21
C ALA A 13 1.06 21.84 -19.27
N SER A 14 1.58 22.98 -19.73
CA SER A 14 2.66 22.98 -20.72
C SER A 14 3.91 22.27 -20.21
N PRO A 15 4.72 21.67 -21.09
CA PRO A 15 5.96 21.00 -20.70
C PRO A 15 6.91 21.92 -19.93
N GLU A 16 6.92 23.23 -20.25
CA GLU A 16 7.75 24.24 -19.60
C GLU A 16 7.33 24.45 -18.13
N LEU A 17 6.02 24.56 -17.88
CA LEU A 17 5.48 24.69 -16.51
C LEU A 17 5.73 23.40 -15.69
N VAL A 18 5.58 22.24 -16.29
CA VAL A 18 5.90 20.96 -15.64
C VAL A 18 7.38 20.89 -15.31
N ALA A 19 8.26 21.32 -16.23
CA ALA A 19 9.70 21.35 -16.01
C ALA A 19 10.10 22.30 -14.89
N GLU A 20 9.50 23.50 -14.86
CA GLU A 20 9.73 24.48 -13.81
C GLU A 20 9.23 23.98 -12.45
N ALA A 21 7.98 23.49 -12.37
CA ALA A 21 7.42 22.94 -11.15
C ALA A 21 8.29 21.83 -10.54
N GLY A 22 8.82 20.93 -11.37
CA GLY A 22 9.68 19.83 -10.93
C GLY A 22 11.04 20.28 -10.39
N LEU A 23 11.52 21.48 -10.74
CA LEU A 23 12.77 22.04 -10.19
C LEU A 23 12.58 22.56 -8.76
N TYR A 24 11.40 23.08 -8.44
CA TYR A 24 11.11 23.66 -7.12
C TYR A 24 10.43 22.69 -6.16
N ALA A 25 9.76 21.65 -6.68
CA ALA A 25 9.05 20.67 -5.86
C ALA A 25 9.97 19.55 -5.37
N ASP A 26 9.78 19.12 -4.12
CA ASP A 26 10.32 17.85 -3.64
C ASP A 26 9.55 16.68 -4.25
N ARG A 27 8.24 16.81 -4.40
CA ARG A 27 7.34 15.84 -5.03
C ARG A 27 6.34 16.53 -5.93
N VAL A 28 6.00 15.88 -7.04
CA VAL A 28 4.88 16.27 -7.89
C VAL A 28 3.81 15.19 -7.89
N SER A 29 2.55 15.57 -8.13
CA SER A 29 1.45 14.62 -8.28
C SER A 29 0.56 14.99 -9.45
N ILE A 30 0.06 13.97 -10.14
CA ILE A 30 -0.99 14.05 -11.15
C ILE A 30 -2.05 13.05 -10.72
N ASN A 31 -3.28 13.50 -10.51
CA ASN A 31 -4.33 12.60 -10.03
C ASN A 31 -4.89 11.74 -11.16
N ILE A 32 -4.97 10.43 -10.96
CA ILE A 32 -5.66 9.50 -11.86
C ILE A 32 -7.17 9.50 -11.62
N GLU A 33 -7.60 9.97 -10.47
CA GLU A 33 -8.96 10.14 -9.95
C GLU A 33 -9.70 8.82 -9.73
N LEU A 34 -9.89 7.98 -10.74
CA LEU A 34 -10.68 6.75 -10.64
C LEU A 34 -9.88 5.51 -11.07
N PRO A 35 -10.21 4.33 -10.54
CA PRO A 35 -9.47 3.10 -10.85
C PRO A 35 -9.71 2.61 -12.28
N ARG A 36 -10.90 2.86 -12.84
CA ARG A 36 -11.30 2.42 -14.18
C ARG A 36 -11.42 3.60 -15.14
N ASP A 37 -10.92 3.43 -16.37
CA ASP A 37 -10.98 4.48 -17.39
C ASP A 37 -12.43 4.76 -17.84
N GLU A 38 -13.29 3.74 -17.85
CA GLU A 38 -14.73 3.86 -18.16
C GLU A 38 -15.47 4.67 -17.09
N SER A 39 -15.11 4.48 -15.82
CA SER A 39 -15.65 5.27 -14.71
C SER A 39 -15.24 6.73 -14.83
N LEU A 40 -13.99 6.99 -15.22
CA LEU A 40 -13.50 8.35 -15.44
C LEU A 40 -14.27 9.04 -16.55
N ALA A 41 -14.45 8.36 -17.69
CA ALA A 41 -15.21 8.90 -18.82
C ALA A 41 -16.69 9.20 -18.48
N THR A 42 -17.27 8.45 -17.54
CA THR A 42 -18.66 8.60 -17.13
C THR A 42 -18.86 9.68 -16.07
N LEU A 43 -17.97 9.73 -15.06
CA LEU A 43 -18.12 10.56 -13.86
C LEU A 43 -17.35 11.87 -13.92
N ALA A 44 -16.32 11.97 -14.77
CA ALA A 44 -15.52 13.16 -15.00
C ALA A 44 -15.15 13.29 -16.50
N PRO A 45 -16.16 13.49 -17.39
CA PRO A 45 -15.97 13.47 -18.84
C PRO A 45 -15.03 14.57 -19.35
N GLU A 46 -14.80 15.60 -18.56
CA GLU A 46 -13.81 16.66 -18.83
C GLU A 46 -12.36 16.19 -18.68
N LYS A 47 -12.12 15.01 -18.09
CA LYS A 47 -10.80 14.43 -17.88
C LYS A 47 -10.52 13.30 -18.86
N ASP A 48 -9.36 13.39 -19.52
CA ASP A 48 -8.92 12.34 -20.44
C ASP A 48 -7.81 11.47 -19.79
N SER A 49 -8.09 10.17 -19.63
CA SER A 49 -7.15 9.19 -19.08
C SER A 49 -5.83 9.12 -19.86
N ARG A 50 -5.86 9.32 -21.17
CA ARG A 50 -4.65 9.28 -22.03
C ARG A 50 -3.76 10.48 -21.75
N THR A 51 -4.33 11.67 -21.63
CA THR A 51 -3.63 12.91 -21.28
C THR A 51 -2.99 12.79 -19.90
N ILE A 52 -3.74 12.29 -18.90
CA ILE A 52 -3.21 12.02 -17.55
C ILE A 52 -2.00 11.08 -17.60
N LYS A 53 -2.14 9.93 -18.27
CA LYS A 53 -1.08 8.93 -18.41
C LYS A 53 0.14 9.46 -19.17
N LYS A 54 -0.07 10.25 -20.22
CA LYS A 54 1.01 10.90 -20.97
C LYS A 54 1.80 11.88 -20.10
N ALA A 55 1.10 12.70 -19.33
CA ALA A 55 1.73 13.64 -18.39
C ALA A 55 2.54 12.90 -17.30
N MET A 56 1.98 11.81 -16.70
CA MET A 56 2.71 10.96 -15.75
C MET A 56 3.98 10.35 -16.36
N GLY A 57 3.90 9.89 -17.64
CA GLY A 57 5.05 9.37 -18.38
C GLY A 57 6.14 10.42 -18.60
N GLY A 58 5.74 11.63 -18.97
CA GLY A 58 6.66 12.77 -19.11
C GLY A 58 7.40 13.12 -17.80
N VAL A 59 6.69 13.14 -16.69
CA VAL A 59 7.28 13.36 -15.36
C VAL A 59 8.27 12.24 -15.01
N ARG A 60 7.92 10.96 -15.26
CA ARG A 60 8.82 9.83 -15.06
C ARG A 60 10.13 10.02 -15.82
N LEU A 61 10.06 10.30 -17.13
CA LEU A 61 11.25 10.51 -17.97
C LEU A 61 12.09 11.69 -17.46
N ALA A 62 11.47 12.79 -17.02
CA ALA A 62 12.18 13.92 -16.45
C ALA A 62 12.91 13.58 -15.15
N ILE A 63 12.33 12.76 -14.29
CA ILE A 63 12.98 12.26 -13.06
C ILE A 63 14.15 11.34 -13.41
N GLU A 64 13.94 10.36 -14.28
CA GLU A 64 14.94 9.36 -14.67
C GLU A 64 16.14 10.02 -15.36
N SER A 65 15.91 10.91 -16.32
CA SER A 65 16.98 11.61 -17.04
C SER A 65 17.91 12.43 -16.15
N ARG A 66 17.42 12.91 -15.00
CA ARG A 66 18.23 13.70 -14.05
C ARG A 66 18.83 12.88 -12.94
N SER A 67 18.40 11.62 -12.78
CA SER A 67 18.97 10.68 -11.80
C SER A 67 20.08 9.80 -12.35
N GLU A 68 20.34 9.83 -13.66
CA GLU A 68 21.40 9.03 -14.31
C GLU A 68 22.78 9.30 -13.71
N LYS A 69 23.43 8.21 -13.28
CA LYS A 69 24.80 8.23 -12.77
C LYS A 69 25.80 8.33 -13.92
N GLY A 70 26.82 9.14 -13.76
CA GLY A 70 27.96 9.20 -14.73
C GLY A 70 28.04 10.47 -15.56
N ARG A 71 27.15 11.43 -15.40
CA ARG A 71 27.28 12.75 -16.07
C ARG A 71 28.40 13.58 -15.43
N LYS A 72 29.22 14.25 -16.25
CA LYS A 72 30.30 15.15 -15.80
C LYS A 72 29.79 16.31 -14.93
N ALA A 73 28.55 16.78 -15.18
CA ALA A 73 27.87 17.76 -14.34
C ALA A 73 26.51 17.18 -13.89
N ARG A 74 26.18 17.31 -12.59
CA ARG A 74 24.87 16.91 -12.05
C ARG A 74 23.84 17.99 -12.40
N PRO A 75 22.81 17.69 -13.18
CA PRO A 75 21.74 18.64 -13.42
C PRO A 75 20.99 18.94 -12.10
N PRO A 76 20.28 20.08 -12.01
CA PRO A 76 19.40 20.35 -10.89
C PRO A 76 18.44 19.17 -10.64
N LYS A 77 18.18 18.89 -9.37
CA LYS A 77 17.23 17.83 -8.99
C LYS A 77 15.84 18.17 -9.55
N PHE A 78 15.10 17.17 -9.95
CA PHE A 78 13.73 17.28 -10.39
C PHE A 78 12.87 16.37 -9.52
N ALA A 79 11.96 16.95 -8.75
CA ALA A 79 11.07 16.23 -7.84
C ALA A 79 11.77 15.04 -7.14
N PRO A 80 12.80 15.26 -6.30
CA PRO A 80 13.67 14.19 -5.78
C PRO A 80 12.93 13.16 -4.94
N ALA A 81 11.76 13.50 -4.36
CA ALA A 81 10.87 12.54 -3.70
C ALA A 81 9.91 11.82 -4.66
N GLY A 82 10.07 12.05 -5.98
CA GLY A 82 9.34 11.37 -7.05
C GLY A 82 7.94 11.90 -7.29
N GLN A 83 7.19 11.16 -8.11
CA GLN A 83 5.78 11.47 -8.37
C GLN A 83 4.82 10.59 -7.58
N SER A 84 3.61 11.09 -7.37
CA SER A 84 2.50 10.39 -6.73
C SER A 84 1.18 10.66 -7.46
N THR A 85 0.14 9.94 -7.09
CA THR A 85 -1.22 10.15 -7.59
C THR A 85 -2.22 10.02 -6.46
N GLN A 86 -3.45 10.47 -6.70
CA GLN A 86 -4.60 10.23 -5.83
C GLN A 86 -5.68 9.48 -6.61
N LEU A 87 -6.36 8.58 -5.91
CA LEU A 87 -7.42 7.74 -6.41
C LEU A 87 -8.61 7.81 -5.44
N ILE A 88 -9.81 8.04 -5.96
CA ILE A 88 -11.05 8.12 -5.19
C ILE A 88 -11.61 6.71 -5.04
N VAL A 89 -11.90 6.33 -3.80
CA VAL A 89 -12.42 5.02 -3.41
C VAL A 89 -13.94 5.12 -3.22
N GLY A 90 -14.68 4.22 -3.88
CA GLY A 90 -16.12 4.13 -3.69
C GLY A 90 -16.95 5.21 -4.39
N ALA A 91 -16.39 5.91 -5.38
CA ALA A 91 -17.15 6.76 -6.29
C ALA A 91 -17.81 5.95 -7.43
N ASP A 92 -17.30 4.76 -7.69
CA ASP A 92 -17.81 3.81 -8.70
C ASP A 92 -17.91 2.39 -8.11
N ALA A 93 -18.31 1.43 -8.94
CA ALA A 93 -18.42 0.02 -8.57
C ALA A 93 -17.10 -0.75 -8.60
N ALA A 94 -15.94 -0.07 -8.64
CA ALA A 94 -14.65 -0.73 -8.61
C ALA A 94 -14.42 -1.48 -7.30
N SER A 95 -13.95 -2.72 -7.40
CA SER A 95 -13.53 -3.52 -6.25
C SER A 95 -12.18 -3.02 -5.71
N ASP A 96 -11.80 -3.47 -4.51
CA ASP A 96 -10.48 -3.18 -3.95
C ASP A 96 -9.37 -3.84 -4.78
N ALA A 97 -9.66 -4.99 -5.41
CA ALA A 97 -8.75 -5.65 -6.34
C ALA A 97 -8.46 -4.77 -7.58
N ASP A 98 -9.50 -4.15 -8.19
CA ASP A 98 -9.32 -3.21 -9.30
C ASP A 98 -8.45 -2.02 -8.90
N ILE A 99 -8.67 -1.50 -7.70
CA ILE A 99 -7.90 -0.38 -7.14
C ILE A 99 -6.42 -0.77 -6.96
N LEU A 100 -6.17 -1.97 -6.41
CA LEU A 100 -4.82 -2.47 -6.18
C LEU A 100 -4.11 -2.81 -7.50
N ASP A 101 -4.80 -3.43 -8.46
CA ASP A 101 -4.26 -3.71 -9.81
C ASP A 101 -3.89 -2.41 -10.54
N ARG A 102 -4.77 -1.39 -10.44
CA ARG A 102 -4.46 -0.05 -10.97
C ARG A 102 -3.21 0.53 -10.32
N SER A 103 -3.11 0.43 -9.00
CA SER A 103 -1.97 0.95 -8.24
C SER A 103 -0.66 0.25 -8.62
N VAL A 104 -0.65 -1.08 -8.73
CA VAL A 104 0.51 -1.86 -9.18
C VAL A 104 0.94 -1.44 -10.59
N GLY A 105 -0.02 -1.32 -11.52
CA GLY A 105 0.25 -0.83 -12.87
C GLY A 105 0.87 0.57 -12.88
N LEU A 106 0.38 1.48 -12.04
CA LEU A 106 0.91 2.84 -11.93
C LEU A 106 2.32 2.88 -11.35
N TYR A 107 2.63 2.06 -10.35
CA TYR A 107 3.99 1.93 -9.81
C TYR A 107 4.96 1.44 -10.88
N GLY A 108 4.61 0.39 -11.62
CA GLY A 108 5.47 -0.19 -12.65
C GLY A 108 5.64 0.72 -13.88
N SER A 109 4.52 1.24 -14.41
CA SER A 109 4.53 1.99 -15.67
C SER A 109 5.02 3.43 -15.55
N TYR A 110 4.77 4.09 -14.40
CA TYR A 110 5.10 5.51 -14.23
C TYR A 110 6.08 5.78 -13.10
N GLY A 111 6.61 4.75 -12.42
CA GLY A 111 7.60 4.90 -11.35
C GLY A 111 7.07 5.69 -10.16
N LEU A 112 5.75 5.63 -9.91
CA LEU A 112 5.15 6.34 -8.79
C LEU A 112 5.77 5.90 -7.46
N LYS A 113 5.87 6.83 -6.53
CA LYS A 113 6.32 6.55 -5.16
C LYS A 113 5.17 6.27 -4.21
N ARG A 114 3.96 6.76 -4.53
CA ARG A 114 2.77 6.56 -3.71
C ARG A 114 1.49 6.78 -4.50
N VAL A 115 0.49 5.96 -4.23
CA VAL A 115 -0.91 6.20 -4.53
C VAL A 115 -1.60 6.62 -3.23
N TYR A 116 -2.33 7.73 -3.26
CA TYR A 116 -3.17 8.18 -2.16
C TYR A 116 -4.60 7.71 -2.42
N TYR A 117 -5.18 7.05 -1.44
CA TYR A 117 -6.57 6.61 -1.46
C TYR A 117 -7.41 7.61 -0.68
N SER A 118 -8.49 8.08 -1.28
CA SER A 118 -9.40 9.04 -0.67
C SER A 118 -10.82 8.55 -0.82
N GLY A 119 -11.50 8.30 0.28
CA GLY A 119 -12.90 7.89 0.27
C GLY A 119 -13.76 8.95 -0.39
N PHE A 120 -14.67 8.53 -1.28
CA PHE A 120 -15.66 9.41 -1.90
C PHE A 120 -16.50 10.11 -0.83
N SER A 121 -16.74 11.41 -1.00
CA SER A 121 -17.59 12.19 -0.11
C SER A 121 -18.79 12.73 -0.91
N PRO A 122 -20.00 12.23 -0.67
CA PRO A 122 -21.20 12.74 -1.32
C PRO A 122 -21.36 14.25 -1.10
N ILE A 123 -21.83 14.94 -2.13
CA ILE A 123 -22.17 16.36 -2.08
C ILE A 123 -23.69 16.50 -2.17
N PRO A 124 -24.29 17.52 -1.52
CA PRO A 124 -25.68 17.86 -1.74
C PRO A 124 -25.96 18.09 -3.23
N ASP A 125 -27.09 17.67 -3.72
CA ASP A 125 -27.52 17.82 -5.12
C ASP A 125 -26.54 17.25 -6.16
N GLY A 126 -25.75 16.25 -5.75
CA GLY A 126 -24.86 15.53 -6.65
C GLY A 126 -25.62 14.75 -7.74
N SER A 127 -24.92 14.41 -8.83
CA SER A 127 -25.47 13.57 -9.89
C SER A 127 -26.02 12.26 -9.35
N SER A 128 -27.17 11.80 -9.83
CA SER A 128 -27.75 10.48 -9.51
C SER A 128 -26.85 9.29 -9.91
N ARG A 129 -25.80 9.53 -10.70
CA ARG A 129 -24.78 8.54 -11.04
C ARG A 129 -23.78 8.29 -9.91
N LEU A 130 -23.70 9.20 -8.93
CA LEU A 130 -22.78 9.12 -7.81
C LEU A 130 -23.45 8.40 -6.62
N PRO A 131 -22.68 7.64 -5.82
CA PRO A 131 -23.20 7.03 -4.60
C PRO A 131 -23.74 8.06 -3.62
N GLN A 132 -24.82 7.70 -2.92
CA GLN A 132 -25.43 8.57 -1.90
C GLN A 132 -24.74 8.48 -0.53
N ALA A 133 -23.87 7.48 -0.34
CA ALA A 133 -23.19 7.23 0.93
C ALA A 133 -21.66 7.18 0.76
N LYS A 134 -20.97 7.58 1.81
CA LYS A 134 -19.50 7.42 1.88
C LYS A 134 -19.15 5.94 2.03
N PRO A 135 -18.04 5.48 1.41
CA PRO A 135 -17.49 4.19 1.75
C PRO A 135 -17.05 4.18 3.23
N PRO A 136 -17.05 3.01 3.89
CA PRO A 136 -16.51 2.90 5.25
C PRO A 136 -15.07 3.39 5.31
N LEU A 137 -14.70 4.19 6.30
CA LEU A 137 -13.34 4.69 6.49
C LEU A 137 -12.32 3.54 6.59
N MET A 138 -12.76 2.40 7.13
CA MET A 138 -11.94 1.19 7.23
C MET A 138 -11.49 0.70 5.86
N ARG A 139 -12.29 0.85 4.78
CA ARG A 139 -11.92 0.45 3.41
C ARG A 139 -10.67 1.20 2.94
N GLU A 140 -10.62 2.51 3.19
CA GLU A 140 -9.45 3.33 2.86
C GLU A 140 -8.20 2.84 3.64
N HIS A 141 -8.35 2.59 4.95
CA HIS A 141 -7.26 2.07 5.78
C HIS A 141 -6.76 0.71 5.29
N ARG A 142 -7.67 -0.20 4.91
CA ARG A 142 -7.30 -1.53 4.39
C ARG A 142 -6.56 -1.43 3.05
N LEU A 143 -6.97 -0.52 2.17
CA LEU A 143 -6.26 -0.24 0.93
C LEU A 143 -4.82 0.25 1.18
N TYR A 144 -4.61 1.17 2.12
CA TYR A 144 -3.24 1.58 2.49
C TYR A 144 -2.41 0.43 3.06
N GLN A 145 -3.01 -0.45 3.87
CA GLN A 145 -2.32 -1.62 4.40
C GLN A 145 -1.97 -2.61 3.28
N ALA A 146 -2.90 -2.90 2.37
CA ALA A 146 -2.70 -3.77 1.23
C ALA A 146 -1.62 -3.23 0.26
N ASP A 147 -1.70 -1.93 -0.08
CA ASP A 147 -0.69 -1.24 -0.88
C ASP A 147 0.72 -1.38 -0.27
N TRP A 148 0.83 -1.29 1.05
CA TRP A 148 2.10 -1.47 1.75
C TRP A 148 2.61 -2.91 1.65
N LEU A 149 1.73 -3.91 1.72
CA LEU A 149 2.08 -5.33 1.54
C LEU A 149 2.62 -5.59 0.13
N LEU A 150 1.98 -5.05 -0.90
CA LEU A 150 2.42 -5.18 -2.29
C LEU A 150 3.80 -4.55 -2.52
N ARG A 151 4.00 -3.30 -2.05
CA ARG A 151 5.23 -2.54 -2.35
C ARG A 151 6.44 -2.93 -1.52
N VAL A 152 6.24 -3.39 -0.29
CA VAL A 152 7.33 -3.51 0.69
C VAL A 152 7.53 -4.94 1.18
N TYR A 153 6.45 -5.74 1.23
CA TYR A 153 6.51 -7.11 1.74
C TYR A 153 6.59 -8.17 0.64
N GLY A 154 6.41 -7.78 -0.63
CA GLY A 154 6.45 -8.70 -1.76
C GLY A 154 5.23 -9.62 -1.86
N PHE A 155 4.08 -9.17 -1.34
CA PHE A 155 2.82 -9.87 -1.55
C PHE A 155 2.34 -9.67 -2.99
N GLU A 156 1.67 -10.67 -3.52
CA GLU A 156 0.88 -10.55 -4.74
C GLU A 156 -0.57 -10.19 -4.41
N ARG A 157 -1.28 -9.57 -5.37
CA ARG A 157 -2.68 -9.20 -5.17
C ARG A 157 -3.56 -10.40 -4.81
N GLY A 158 -3.35 -11.55 -5.46
CA GLY A 158 -4.10 -12.78 -5.20
C GLY A 158 -3.96 -13.30 -3.77
N GLU A 159 -2.86 -12.97 -3.08
CA GLU A 159 -2.67 -13.32 -1.67
C GLU A 159 -3.50 -12.43 -0.73
N ILE A 160 -3.94 -11.24 -1.18
CA ILE A 160 -4.51 -10.20 -0.31
C ILE A 160 -6.03 -10.08 -0.46
N ALA A 161 -6.56 -9.92 -1.68
CA ALA A 161 -7.99 -9.70 -1.93
C ALA A 161 -8.81 -10.98 -1.76
N LEU A 162 -10.07 -10.83 -1.35
CA LEU A 162 -11.06 -11.91 -1.29
C LEU A 162 -11.55 -12.29 -2.72
N GLU A 163 -12.30 -13.38 -2.82
CA GLU A 163 -12.84 -13.87 -4.11
C GLU A 163 -13.76 -12.85 -4.80
N ASP A 164 -14.49 -12.05 -4.01
CA ASP A 164 -15.32 -10.95 -4.50
C ASP A 164 -14.51 -9.70 -4.90
N GLY A 165 -13.19 -9.75 -4.76
CA GLY A 165 -12.28 -8.64 -5.01
C GLY A 165 -12.22 -7.59 -3.91
N MET A 166 -12.90 -7.79 -2.78
CA MET A 166 -12.90 -6.84 -1.66
C MET A 166 -11.85 -7.22 -0.61
N LEU A 167 -11.45 -6.25 0.21
CA LEU A 167 -10.63 -6.47 1.39
C LEU A 167 -11.52 -6.71 2.61
N ASP A 168 -11.05 -7.58 3.51
CA ASP A 168 -11.72 -7.78 4.79
C ASP A 168 -11.65 -6.48 5.62
N LEU A 169 -12.78 -6.00 6.08
CA LEU A 169 -12.86 -4.77 6.88
C LEU A 169 -12.57 -5.01 8.37
N ASP A 170 -12.85 -6.22 8.87
CA ASP A 170 -12.68 -6.56 10.29
C ASP A 170 -11.24 -6.96 10.61
N VAL A 171 -10.52 -7.51 9.64
CA VAL A 171 -9.18 -8.07 9.80
C VAL A 171 -8.19 -7.36 8.87
N ASP A 172 -6.98 -7.11 9.34
CA ASP A 172 -5.95 -6.52 8.47
C ASP A 172 -5.58 -7.46 7.31
N PRO A 173 -5.21 -6.93 6.12
CA PRO A 173 -5.00 -7.74 4.92
C PRO A 173 -3.95 -8.83 5.09
N LYS A 174 -2.92 -8.60 5.91
CA LYS A 174 -1.87 -9.60 6.16
C LYS A 174 -2.38 -10.77 7.00
N LEU A 175 -3.16 -10.46 8.04
CA LEU A 175 -3.79 -11.49 8.86
C LEU A 175 -4.88 -12.23 8.08
N ALA A 176 -5.67 -11.52 7.27
CA ALA A 176 -6.66 -12.13 6.39
C ALA A 176 -6.02 -13.12 5.40
N ALA A 177 -4.89 -12.76 4.78
CA ALA A 177 -4.11 -13.66 3.93
C ALA A 177 -3.65 -14.92 4.69
N ALA A 178 -3.08 -14.75 5.89
CA ALA A 178 -2.63 -15.90 6.69
C ALA A 178 -3.78 -16.82 7.14
N LEU A 179 -4.95 -16.27 7.43
CA LEU A 179 -6.13 -17.05 7.80
C LEU A 179 -6.70 -17.88 6.63
N ARG A 180 -6.51 -17.42 5.38
CA ARG A 180 -6.87 -18.18 4.17
C ARG A 180 -5.87 -19.27 3.84
N SER A 181 -4.58 -19.03 4.07
CA SER A 181 -3.47 -19.95 3.75
C SER A 181 -2.92 -20.62 5.01
N ARG A 182 -3.81 -21.13 5.90
CA ARG A 182 -3.41 -21.74 7.19
C ARG A 182 -2.42 -22.89 7.04
N GLY A 183 -2.51 -23.64 5.94
CA GLY A 183 -1.60 -24.76 5.64
C GLY A 183 -0.12 -24.35 5.49
N ASP A 184 0.16 -23.07 5.27
CA ASP A 184 1.53 -22.54 5.18
C ASP A 184 2.15 -22.28 6.56
N TYR A 185 1.37 -22.42 7.63
CA TYR A 185 1.76 -22.13 9.01
C TYR A 185 1.69 -23.38 9.89
N PRO A 186 2.45 -23.44 11.00
CA PRO A 186 3.33 -22.40 11.51
C PRO A 186 4.68 -22.31 10.78
N VAL A 187 5.26 -21.12 10.75
CA VAL A 187 6.57 -20.83 10.15
C VAL A 187 7.67 -20.90 11.21
N ASP A 188 8.72 -21.69 11.00
CA ASP A 188 9.86 -21.74 11.90
C ASP A 188 10.75 -20.49 11.71
N VAL A 189 10.83 -19.65 12.74
CA VAL A 189 11.62 -18.42 12.70
C VAL A 189 13.12 -18.65 12.59
N ASN A 190 13.60 -19.85 12.91
CA ASN A 190 15.01 -20.20 12.87
C ASN A 190 15.48 -20.65 11.48
N THR A 191 14.58 -21.17 10.64
CA THR A 191 14.93 -21.77 9.35
C THR A 191 14.30 -21.08 8.16
N ALA A 192 13.09 -20.52 8.30
CA ALA A 192 12.34 -19.95 7.19
C ALA A 192 13.09 -18.79 6.52
N ASP A 193 12.90 -18.66 5.21
CA ASP A 193 13.41 -17.53 4.45
C ASP A 193 12.73 -16.20 4.84
N ARG A 194 13.29 -15.11 4.32
CA ARG A 194 12.81 -13.76 4.59
C ARG A 194 11.36 -13.55 4.11
N GLU A 195 11.03 -14.09 2.96
CA GLU A 195 9.71 -13.92 2.33
C GLU A 195 8.62 -14.60 3.14
N ARG A 196 8.85 -15.83 3.59
CA ARG A 196 7.94 -16.55 4.48
C ARG A 196 7.77 -15.83 5.83
N LEU A 197 8.86 -15.33 6.42
CA LEU A 197 8.77 -14.53 7.65
C LEU A 197 7.97 -13.24 7.47
N LEU A 198 8.10 -12.58 6.31
CA LEU A 198 7.31 -11.39 5.98
C LEU A 198 5.82 -11.67 5.83
N ARG A 199 5.41 -12.90 5.58
CA ARG A 199 3.99 -13.32 5.53
C ARG A 199 3.38 -13.55 6.89
N VAL A 200 4.19 -13.74 7.93
CA VAL A 200 3.70 -13.95 9.31
C VAL A 200 3.00 -12.68 9.85
N PRO A 201 1.72 -12.75 10.26
CA PRO A 201 1.00 -11.62 10.84
C PRO A 201 1.76 -11.03 12.05
N GLY A 202 1.83 -9.70 12.13
CA GLY A 202 2.53 -9.02 13.22
C GLY A 202 4.05 -8.87 13.05
N LEU A 203 4.70 -9.60 12.12
CA LEU A 203 6.11 -9.38 11.81
C LEU A 203 6.27 -8.28 10.74
N GLY A 204 6.94 -7.20 11.09
CA GLY A 204 7.31 -6.12 10.18
C GLY A 204 8.68 -6.34 9.55
N VAL A 205 8.98 -5.63 8.46
CA VAL A 205 10.27 -5.72 7.74
C VAL A 205 11.47 -5.59 8.69
N ARG A 206 11.49 -4.55 9.52
CA ARG A 206 12.58 -4.33 10.49
C ARG A 206 12.69 -5.46 11.52
N GLY A 207 11.55 -6.03 11.95
CA GLY A 207 11.50 -7.16 12.87
C GLY A 207 12.08 -8.41 12.23
N VAL A 208 11.67 -8.73 11.00
CA VAL A 208 12.20 -9.86 10.22
C VAL A 208 13.70 -9.72 9.99
N ASP A 209 14.16 -8.57 9.53
CA ASP A 209 15.59 -8.33 9.28
C ASP A 209 16.41 -8.47 10.58
N ARG A 210 15.88 -8.02 11.72
CA ARG A 210 16.49 -8.24 13.04
C ARG A 210 16.56 -9.72 13.42
N LEU A 211 15.46 -10.47 13.25
CA LEU A 211 15.41 -11.90 13.54
C LEU A 211 16.45 -12.67 12.70
N ILE A 212 16.50 -12.40 11.40
CA ILE A 212 17.49 -13.00 10.48
C ILE A 212 18.93 -12.68 10.92
N GLY A 213 19.18 -11.47 11.39
CA GLY A 213 20.49 -11.08 11.94
C GLY A 213 20.86 -11.87 13.20
N VAL A 214 19.95 -11.95 14.15
CA VAL A 214 20.17 -12.62 15.46
C VAL A 214 20.31 -14.14 15.34
N ARG A 215 19.52 -14.79 14.47
CA ARG A 215 19.55 -16.25 14.32
C ARG A 215 20.89 -16.81 13.81
N ARG A 216 21.77 -15.96 13.29
CA ARG A 216 23.13 -16.37 12.89
C ARG A 216 24.01 -16.73 14.08
N PHE A 217 23.66 -16.26 15.27
CA PHE A 217 24.48 -16.39 16.48
C PHE A 217 23.83 -17.28 17.54
N LYS A 218 22.51 -17.43 17.52
CA LYS A 218 21.78 -18.26 18.48
C LYS A 218 20.42 -18.69 17.94
N ARG A 219 19.85 -19.76 18.49
CA ARG A 219 18.44 -20.09 18.23
C ARG A 219 17.51 -19.04 18.82
N LEU A 220 16.50 -18.67 18.05
CA LEU A 220 15.51 -17.66 18.44
C LEU A 220 14.42 -18.28 19.30
N THR A 221 14.16 -17.66 20.42
CA THR A 221 13.04 -17.95 21.33
C THR A 221 11.87 -17.01 21.10
N LEU A 222 10.70 -17.28 21.73
CA LEU A 222 9.57 -16.33 21.72
C LEU A 222 9.92 -14.93 22.23
N GLU A 223 10.81 -14.86 23.22
CA GLU A 223 11.23 -13.56 23.76
C GLU A 223 12.03 -12.75 22.74
N ASP A 224 12.86 -13.39 21.92
CA ASP A 224 13.55 -12.73 20.82
C ASP A 224 12.57 -12.21 19.78
N VAL A 225 11.54 -12.99 19.44
CA VAL A 225 10.46 -12.56 18.54
C VAL A 225 9.70 -11.37 19.14
N LYS A 226 9.35 -11.41 20.43
CA LYS A 226 8.69 -10.30 21.10
C LYS A 226 9.50 -8.99 21.03
N ARG A 227 10.82 -9.06 21.25
CA ARG A 227 11.72 -7.92 21.11
C ARG A 227 11.78 -7.37 19.69
N ALA A 228 11.57 -8.21 18.68
CA ALA A 228 11.61 -7.82 17.28
C ALA A 228 10.29 -7.17 16.82
N CYS A 229 9.14 -7.62 17.30
CA CYS A 229 7.81 -7.17 16.84
C CYS A 229 7.01 -6.34 17.88
N GLY A 230 7.45 -6.28 19.12
CA GLY A 230 6.78 -5.57 20.23
C GLY A 230 5.61 -6.32 20.84
N SER A 231 4.83 -7.10 20.08
CA SER A 231 3.69 -7.87 20.57
C SER A 231 3.63 -9.25 19.94
N LEU A 232 3.37 -10.28 20.73
CA LEU A 232 3.17 -11.66 20.25
C LEU A 232 1.73 -11.98 19.88
N ALA A 233 0.78 -11.09 20.15
CA ALA A 233 -0.65 -11.40 20.02
C ALA A 233 -1.07 -11.89 18.64
N LYS A 234 -0.56 -11.28 17.56
CA LYS A 234 -0.81 -11.70 16.17
C LYS A 234 0.21 -12.73 15.66
N VAL A 235 1.42 -12.79 16.25
CA VAL A 235 2.53 -13.59 15.73
C VAL A 235 2.48 -15.03 16.23
N ARG A 236 2.22 -15.19 17.54
CA ARG A 236 2.35 -16.44 18.29
C ARG A 236 1.65 -17.65 17.64
N PRO A 237 0.42 -17.54 17.10
CA PRO A 237 -0.26 -18.67 16.48
C PRO A 237 0.36 -19.16 15.15
N PHE A 238 1.21 -18.35 14.53
CA PHE A 238 1.71 -18.58 13.17
C PHE A 238 3.20 -18.95 13.11
N ILE A 239 3.86 -19.13 14.24
CA ILE A 239 5.29 -19.41 14.29
C ILE A 239 5.67 -20.59 15.17
N VAL A 240 6.80 -21.22 14.83
CA VAL A 240 7.60 -22.08 15.71
C VAL A 240 8.87 -21.30 16.07
N ALA A 241 9.28 -21.38 17.34
CA ALA A 241 10.54 -20.85 17.87
C ALA A 241 11.15 -21.87 18.83
N ASP A 242 12.38 -21.65 19.26
CA ASP A 242 13.00 -22.53 20.25
C ASP A 242 12.19 -22.55 21.57
N GLY A 243 11.81 -23.75 22.02
CA GLY A 243 10.93 -23.94 23.16
C GLY A 243 9.46 -23.56 22.93
N TRP A 244 9.04 -23.28 21.69
CA TRP A 244 7.65 -22.90 21.39
C TRP A 244 7.13 -23.51 20.08
N SER A 245 5.92 -24.09 20.14
CA SER A 245 5.09 -24.46 19.00
C SER A 245 3.62 -24.13 19.29
N PRO A 246 2.85 -23.62 18.32
CA PRO A 246 1.41 -23.33 18.51
C PRO A 246 0.56 -24.62 18.63
N GLY A 247 1.09 -25.81 18.34
CA GLY A 247 0.31 -27.06 18.26
C GLY A 247 -0.82 -26.94 17.24
N GLY A 248 -2.04 -27.38 17.58
CA GLY A 248 -3.23 -27.29 16.73
C GLY A 248 -3.91 -25.92 16.73
N LEU A 249 -3.32 -24.87 17.34
CA LEU A 249 -3.95 -23.56 17.44
C LEU A 249 -4.18 -22.92 16.06
N THR A 250 -3.24 -23.11 15.13
CA THR A 250 -3.34 -22.56 13.75
C THR A 250 -4.53 -23.14 12.99
N ASP A 251 -4.89 -24.40 13.25
CA ASP A 251 -6.00 -25.09 12.61
C ASP A 251 -7.33 -24.89 13.35
N SER A 252 -7.30 -24.28 14.52
CA SER A 252 -8.50 -24.07 15.32
C SER A 252 -9.52 -23.19 14.59
N ALA A 253 -10.78 -23.64 14.55
CA ALA A 253 -11.89 -22.87 14.00
C ALA A 253 -12.08 -21.52 14.75
N GLY A 254 -11.73 -21.47 16.02
CA GLY A 254 -11.81 -20.26 16.87
C GLY A 254 -10.62 -19.32 16.76
N LEU A 255 -9.61 -19.62 15.93
CA LEU A 255 -8.37 -18.81 15.86
C LEU A 255 -8.65 -17.31 15.66
N GLN A 256 -9.54 -16.95 14.73
CA GLN A 256 -9.88 -15.56 14.43
C GLN A 256 -10.45 -14.83 15.65
N ALA A 257 -11.23 -15.51 16.48
CA ALA A 257 -11.83 -14.92 17.68
C ALA A 257 -10.77 -14.63 18.78
N LEU A 258 -9.65 -15.36 18.78
CA LEU A 258 -8.54 -15.20 19.72
C LEU A 258 -7.56 -14.08 19.32
N LEU A 259 -7.66 -13.59 18.10
CA LEU A 259 -6.75 -12.58 17.57
C LEU A 259 -7.27 -11.16 17.83
N PRO A 260 -6.37 -10.20 18.07
CA PRO A 260 -6.76 -8.81 18.28
C PRO A 260 -7.46 -8.26 17.02
N ARG A 261 -8.66 -7.72 17.20
CA ARG A 261 -9.35 -6.98 16.14
C ARG A 261 -8.79 -5.57 16.05
N ASP A 262 -8.50 -5.13 14.83
CA ASP A 262 -8.14 -3.75 14.58
C ASP A 262 -9.40 -2.89 14.65
N ARG A 263 -9.59 -2.16 15.74
CA ARG A 263 -10.56 -1.07 15.78
C ARG A 263 -9.83 0.19 15.31
N PRO A 264 -10.34 0.92 14.30
CA PRO A 264 -9.82 2.24 13.99
C PRO A 264 -9.96 3.09 15.25
N ARG A 265 -8.86 3.56 15.80
CA ARG A 265 -8.91 4.67 16.74
C ARG A 265 -9.22 5.89 15.89
N GLN A 266 -10.49 6.28 15.86
CA GLN A 266 -10.85 7.60 15.42
C GLN A 266 -10.16 8.55 16.40
N LEU A 267 -9.11 9.21 15.94
CA LEU A 267 -8.61 10.40 16.62
C LEU A 267 -9.69 11.44 16.38
N GLU A 268 -10.48 11.72 17.38
CA GLU A 268 -11.33 12.91 17.39
C GLU A 268 -10.38 14.10 17.30
N LEU A 269 -10.31 14.67 16.11
CA LEU A 269 -9.74 16.00 15.91
C LEU A 269 -10.79 16.98 16.41
N PHE A 270 -10.54 17.57 17.59
CA PHE A 270 -11.27 18.71 18.11
C PHE A 270 -11.02 19.95 17.25
#